data_e5337b4103dbc3a947c448d7e6bd21b5
#
_entry.id   e5337b4103dbc3a947c448d7e6bd21b5
#
_cell.length_a   1.000
_cell.length_b   1.000
_cell.length_c   1.000
_cell.angle_alpha   90.00
_cell.angle_beta   90.00
_cell.angle_gamma   90.00
#
_symmetry.space_group_name_H-M   'P 1'
#
loop_
_entity.id
_entity.type
_entity.pdbx_description
1 polymer ?
#
loop_
_entity_poly.entity_id
_entity_poly.type
_entity_poly.pdbx_seq_one_letter_code
_entity_poly.pdbx_strand_id
1 'polypeptide(L)'
;MLNPASARLYAARWALLSHEEKPASALALSRALLLHLPLWLPRLVLGVFCGLLCPHLEAREITDGNVNYSFVVTDRRTGKKLFLKQAEAFLKWQPQMALERDRMRREVQYFRDVAVALGEQDAARFLPRIYHFDLASTIFIMEFLDGFEVAFDTLFSRGRVSKEAAIGLGEFMGRAHARTLDRGQPEAKARAVEYWNASLRAIQLEHVYTVCFDQA
;
A
#
# COMPACT_ATOMS: atom_id res chain seq x y z
N MET A 1 10.18 10.58 4.86
CA MET A 1 10.52 9.47 3.96
C MET A 1 10.77 8.23 4.78
N LEU A 2 10.02 7.17 4.52
CA LEU A 2 10.30 5.87 5.13
C LEU A 2 11.57 5.28 4.51
N ASN A 3 12.41 4.74 5.37
CA ASN A 3 13.45 3.80 5.02
C ASN A 3 13.15 2.45 5.68
N PRO A 4 13.92 1.39 5.45
CA PRO A 4 13.67 0.08 6.06
C PRO A 4 13.56 0.11 7.59
N ALA A 5 14.33 0.97 8.27
CA ALA A 5 14.25 1.12 9.73
C ALA A 5 12.94 1.80 10.17
N SER A 6 12.53 2.84 9.49
CA SER A 6 11.24 3.53 9.76
C SER A 6 10.05 2.64 9.45
N ALA A 7 10.11 1.82 8.40
CA ALA A 7 9.05 0.86 8.06
C ALA A 7 8.91 -0.22 9.15
N ARG A 8 10.03 -0.72 9.70
CA ARG A 8 10.01 -1.64 10.85
C ARG A 8 9.35 -1.03 12.06
N LEU A 9 9.70 0.22 12.40
CA LEU A 9 9.12 0.92 13.53
C LEU A 9 7.61 1.11 13.35
N TYR A 10 7.18 1.49 12.15
CA TYR A 10 5.77 1.69 11.85
C TYR A 10 4.98 0.38 11.98
N ALA A 11 5.49 -0.72 11.44
CA ALA A 11 4.89 -2.03 11.55
C ALA A 11 4.86 -2.52 13.02
N ALA A 12 5.93 -2.29 13.79
CA ALA A 12 5.99 -2.62 15.21
C ALA A 12 4.96 -1.84 16.01
N ARG A 13 4.83 -0.53 15.76
CA ARG A 13 3.83 0.33 16.38
C ARG A 13 2.42 -0.16 16.07
N TRP A 14 2.13 -0.51 14.83
CA TRP A 14 0.83 -1.06 14.46
C TRP A 14 0.57 -2.41 15.12
N ALA A 15 1.53 -3.34 15.09
CA ALA A 15 1.40 -4.67 15.73
C ALA A 15 1.13 -4.56 17.24
N LEU A 16 1.73 -3.58 17.91
CA LEU A 16 1.48 -3.31 19.32
C LEU A 16 0.08 -2.74 19.60
N LEU A 17 -0.46 -1.96 18.67
CA LEU A 17 -1.80 -1.39 18.79
C LEU A 17 -2.91 -2.39 18.48
N SER A 18 -2.66 -3.37 17.61
CA SER A 18 -3.66 -4.36 17.16
C SER A 18 -3.80 -5.60 18.06
N HIS A 19 -2.92 -5.80 19.04
CA HIS A 19 -3.00 -6.93 19.99
C HIS A 19 -3.71 -6.52 21.28
N GLU A 20 -5.00 -6.84 21.40
CA GLU A 20 -5.79 -6.65 22.61
C GLU A 20 -5.46 -7.65 23.76
N GLU A 21 -4.68 -8.70 23.52
CA GLU A 21 -4.42 -9.75 24.51
C GLU A 21 -2.93 -9.99 24.74
N LYS A 22 -2.30 -9.25 25.67
CA LYS A 22 -1.06 -9.69 26.35
C LYS A 22 -0.83 -9.00 27.71
N PRO A 23 -0.10 -9.63 28.65
CA PRO A 23 -0.03 -9.19 30.07
C PRO A 23 0.60 -7.81 30.26
N ALA A 24 0.01 -7.08 31.19
CA ALA A 24 -0.04 -5.62 31.29
C ALA A 24 1.25 -4.87 31.64
N SER A 25 2.36 -5.48 32.05
CA SER A 25 3.43 -4.71 32.69
C SER A 25 4.60 -4.28 31.82
N ALA A 26 5.09 -5.13 30.92
CA ALA A 26 6.22 -4.77 30.04
C ALA A 26 5.75 -4.13 28.72
N LEU A 27 4.56 -4.50 28.24
CA LEU A 27 3.97 -3.97 27.02
C LEU A 27 3.41 -2.53 27.19
N ALA A 28 2.93 -2.18 28.38
CA ALA A 28 2.35 -0.86 28.64
C ALA A 28 3.42 0.25 28.56
N LEU A 29 4.63 0.00 29.05
CA LEU A 29 5.76 0.93 28.96
C LEU A 29 6.25 1.07 27.50
N SER A 30 6.34 -0.04 26.76
CA SER A 30 6.73 -0.03 25.35
C SER A 30 5.68 0.66 24.47
N ARG A 31 4.39 0.46 24.75
CA ARG A 31 3.27 1.13 24.07
C ARG A 31 3.27 2.65 24.32
N ALA A 32 3.43 3.07 25.56
CA ALA A 32 3.48 4.49 25.92
C ALA A 32 4.68 5.20 25.26
N LEU A 33 5.86 4.58 25.27
CA LEU A 33 7.06 5.15 24.64
C LEU A 33 6.93 5.26 23.11
N LEU A 34 6.39 4.24 22.44
CA LEU A 34 6.22 4.25 20.97
C LEU A 34 5.12 5.21 20.50
N LEU A 35 4.07 5.42 21.32
CA LEU A 35 2.98 6.34 21.00
C LEU A 35 3.38 7.81 21.12
N HIS A 36 4.38 8.12 21.96
CA HIS A 36 4.82 9.49 22.25
C HIS A 36 6.14 9.87 21.57
N LEU A 37 6.78 8.94 20.83
CA LEU A 37 7.97 9.27 20.05
C LEU A 37 7.59 10.17 18.88
N PRO A 38 8.11 11.41 18.82
CA PRO A 38 7.82 12.31 17.73
C PRO A 38 8.41 11.76 16.41
N LEU A 39 7.64 11.83 15.34
CA LEU A 39 8.00 11.34 14.01
C LEU A 39 9.25 12.02 13.39
N TRP A 40 9.70 13.13 13.99
CA TRP A 40 10.90 13.87 13.58
C TRP A 40 12.19 13.43 14.28
N LEU A 41 12.14 12.43 15.18
CA LEU A 41 13.35 11.95 15.86
C LEU A 41 14.44 11.53 14.83
N PRO A 42 15.72 11.87 15.05
CA PRO A 42 16.78 11.54 14.11
C PRO A 42 16.76 10.05 13.75
N ARG A 43 16.85 9.76 12.46
CA ARG A 43 16.75 8.42 11.86
C ARG A 43 17.64 7.38 12.54
N LEU A 44 18.79 7.80 13.07
CA LEU A 44 19.73 6.95 13.79
C LEU A 44 19.14 6.44 15.12
N VAL A 45 18.50 7.32 15.90
CA VAL A 45 17.88 6.99 17.18
C VAL A 45 16.68 6.07 16.96
N LEU A 46 15.89 6.35 15.92
CA LEU A 46 14.75 5.52 15.53
C LEU A 46 15.17 4.09 15.12
N GLY A 47 16.27 3.96 14.35
CA GLY A 47 16.81 2.68 13.91
C GLY A 47 17.34 1.83 15.05
N VAL A 48 18.08 2.45 15.99
CA VAL A 48 18.59 1.78 17.19
C VAL A 48 17.44 1.36 18.11
N PHE A 49 16.47 2.23 18.33
CA PHE A 49 15.31 1.93 19.16
C PHE A 49 14.43 0.79 18.58
N CYS A 50 14.23 0.75 17.28
CA CYS A 50 13.50 -0.32 16.61
C CYS A 50 14.27 -1.65 16.66
N GLY A 51 15.59 -1.62 16.49
CA GLY A 51 16.44 -2.81 16.63
C GLY A 51 16.40 -3.42 18.01
N LEU A 52 16.31 -2.56 19.06
CA LEU A 52 16.22 -3.00 20.45
C LEU A 52 14.83 -3.54 20.82
N LEU A 53 13.75 -2.90 20.34
CA LEU A 53 12.38 -3.25 20.72
C LEU A 53 11.79 -4.39 19.90
N CYS A 54 12.20 -4.50 18.64
CA CYS A 54 11.65 -5.49 17.71
C CYS A 54 12.76 -6.14 16.86
N PRO A 55 13.74 -6.81 17.46
CA PRO A 55 14.90 -7.37 16.75
C PRO A 55 14.51 -8.48 15.75
N HIS A 56 13.31 -9.02 15.90
CA HIS A 56 12.76 -10.07 15.04
C HIS A 56 12.09 -9.54 13.76
N LEU A 57 11.86 -8.23 13.66
CA LEU A 57 11.29 -7.64 12.45
C LEU A 57 12.38 -7.21 11.48
N GLU A 58 12.24 -7.63 10.24
CA GLU A 58 13.06 -7.22 9.12
C GLU A 58 12.21 -6.45 8.10
N ALA A 59 12.72 -5.31 7.63
CA ALA A 59 12.07 -4.56 6.56
C ALA A 59 13.00 -4.45 5.35
N ARG A 60 12.46 -4.79 4.18
CA ARG A 60 13.13 -4.69 2.89
C ARG A 60 12.31 -3.80 1.97
N GLU A 61 12.96 -2.85 1.32
CA GLU A 61 12.31 -2.05 0.28
C GLU A 61 12.11 -2.87 -0.99
N ILE A 62 10.95 -2.70 -1.63
CA ILE A 62 10.67 -3.14 -2.99
C ILE A 62 11.00 -1.98 -3.92
N THR A 63 12.03 -2.14 -4.75
CA THR A 63 12.58 -1.04 -5.56
C THR A 63 11.87 -0.84 -6.90
N ASP A 64 11.12 -1.81 -7.37
CA ASP A 64 10.50 -1.82 -8.71
C ASP A 64 9.36 -0.80 -8.89
N GLY A 65 8.87 -0.21 -7.79
CA GLY A 65 7.83 0.82 -7.83
C GLY A 65 8.40 2.22 -8.09
N ASN A 66 7.88 2.91 -9.10
CA ASN A 66 8.37 4.24 -9.51
C ASN A 66 7.67 5.42 -8.82
N VAL A 67 6.48 5.21 -8.27
CA VAL A 67 5.62 6.29 -7.76
C VAL A 67 5.68 6.41 -6.23
N ASN A 68 5.59 5.28 -5.55
CA ASN A 68 5.49 5.21 -4.09
C ASN A 68 6.61 4.36 -3.50
N TYR A 69 6.90 4.57 -2.23
CA TYR A 69 7.77 3.67 -1.47
C TYR A 69 6.99 2.46 -1.00
N SER A 70 7.56 1.28 -1.20
CA SER A 70 6.97 0.00 -0.82
C SER A 70 7.95 -0.83 -0.03
N PHE A 71 7.47 -1.49 1.04
CA PHE A 71 8.31 -2.32 1.92
C PHE A 71 7.60 -3.62 2.25
N VAL A 72 8.39 -4.68 2.33
CA VAL A 72 7.97 -5.93 2.99
C VAL A 72 8.55 -5.94 4.39
N VAL A 73 7.72 -6.14 5.38
CA VAL A 73 8.16 -6.35 6.77
C VAL A 73 7.88 -7.80 7.14
N THR A 74 8.93 -8.50 7.55
CA THR A 74 8.88 -9.92 7.90
C THR A 74 9.15 -10.08 9.41
N ASP A 75 8.30 -10.78 10.11
CA ASP A 75 8.59 -11.30 11.44
C ASP A 75 9.39 -12.60 11.31
N ARG A 76 10.67 -12.56 11.65
CA ARG A 76 11.58 -13.71 11.54
C ARG A 76 11.21 -14.89 12.45
N ARG A 77 10.43 -14.66 13.51
CA ARG A 77 9.99 -15.71 14.44
C ARG A 77 8.84 -16.53 13.88
N THR A 78 7.91 -15.86 13.19
CA THR A 78 6.68 -16.48 12.69
C THR A 78 6.68 -16.69 11.18
N GLY A 79 7.60 -16.05 10.46
CA GLY A 79 7.61 -15.99 9.00
C GLY A 79 6.50 -15.13 8.40
N LYS A 80 5.65 -14.52 9.23
CA LYS A 80 4.57 -13.65 8.75
C LYS A 80 5.12 -12.40 8.07
N LYS A 81 4.50 -12.01 6.97
CA LYS A 81 4.88 -10.84 6.18
C LYS A 81 3.74 -9.84 6.10
N LEU A 82 4.10 -8.56 6.05
CA LEU A 82 3.19 -7.44 5.80
C LEU A 82 3.76 -6.60 4.67
N PHE A 83 2.87 -6.02 3.87
CA PHE A 83 3.23 -5.05 2.86
C PHE A 83 2.88 -3.65 3.36
N LEU A 84 3.84 -2.72 3.31
CA LEU A 84 3.66 -1.31 3.62
C LEU A 84 3.88 -0.48 2.37
N LYS A 85 3.02 0.51 2.16
CA LYS A 85 3.17 1.48 1.07
C LYS A 85 3.02 2.89 1.60
N GLN A 86 3.90 3.80 1.12
CA GLN A 86 3.90 5.21 1.50
C GLN A 86 3.90 6.11 0.27
N ALA A 87 3.06 7.14 0.30
CA ALA A 87 3.12 8.24 -0.65
C ALA A 87 3.91 9.42 -0.08
N GLU A 88 4.84 9.96 -0.86
CA GLU A 88 5.50 11.24 -0.61
C GLU A 88 4.91 12.34 -1.49
N ALA A 89 5.22 13.61 -1.16
CA ALA A 89 4.74 14.76 -1.93
C ALA A 89 5.45 14.93 -3.29
N PHE A 90 6.08 13.89 -3.78
CA PHE A 90 6.82 13.85 -5.03
C PHE A 90 6.82 12.43 -5.63
N LEU A 91 7.26 12.33 -6.87
CA LEU A 91 7.42 11.07 -7.58
C LEU A 91 8.73 10.39 -7.13
N LYS A 92 8.68 9.10 -6.75
CA LYS A 92 9.85 8.40 -6.18
C LYS A 92 11.06 8.39 -7.13
N TRP A 93 10.85 8.10 -8.42
CA TRP A 93 11.93 8.02 -9.40
C TRP A 93 12.40 9.40 -9.89
N GLN A 94 11.59 10.45 -9.70
CA GLN A 94 11.88 11.83 -10.11
C GLN A 94 11.46 12.81 -9.00
N PRO A 95 12.24 12.93 -7.92
CA PRO A 95 11.84 13.68 -6.72
C PRO A 95 11.57 15.17 -6.91
N GLN A 96 12.04 15.75 -8.01
CA GLN A 96 11.72 17.13 -8.41
C GLN A 96 10.29 17.31 -8.92
N MET A 97 9.61 16.24 -9.31
CA MET A 97 8.21 16.29 -9.72
C MET A 97 7.30 16.18 -8.49
N ALA A 98 6.59 17.25 -8.21
CA ALA A 98 5.59 17.29 -7.15
C ALA A 98 4.42 16.35 -7.47
N LEU A 99 3.94 15.61 -6.48
CA LEU A 99 2.82 14.71 -6.61
C LEU A 99 2.03 14.67 -5.30
N GLU A 100 0.71 14.87 -5.38
CA GLU A 100 -0.15 14.89 -4.19
C GLU A 100 -0.07 13.59 -3.38
N ARG A 101 0.14 13.72 -2.07
CA ARG A 101 0.15 12.58 -1.13
C ARG A 101 -1.23 11.94 -0.99
N ASP A 102 -2.29 12.68 -1.23
CA ASP A 102 -3.69 12.23 -1.11
C ASP A 102 -4.05 11.09 -2.08
N ARG A 103 -3.20 10.82 -3.08
CA ARG A 103 -3.32 9.63 -3.93
C ARG A 103 -3.39 8.32 -3.13
N MET A 104 -2.73 8.29 -1.96
CA MET A 104 -2.76 7.12 -1.08
C MET A 104 -4.14 6.90 -0.45
N ARG A 105 -4.82 7.99 -0.06
CA ARG A 105 -6.21 7.90 0.42
C ARG A 105 -7.13 7.34 -0.67
N ARG A 106 -6.98 7.81 -1.90
CA ARG A 106 -7.77 7.32 -3.05
C ARG A 106 -7.51 5.85 -3.34
N GLU A 107 -6.26 5.40 -3.25
CA GLU A 107 -5.89 3.99 -3.42
C GLU A 107 -6.54 3.11 -2.34
N VAL A 108 -6.44 3.50 -1.07
CA VAL A 108 -7.07 2.76 0.04
C VAL A 108 -8.60 2.78 -0.09
N GLN A 109 -9.17 3.91 -0.46
CA GLN A 109 -10.62 4.04 -0.69
C GLN A 109 -11.10 3.11 -1.80
N TYR A 110 -10.34 2.99 -2.89
CA TYR A 110 -10.64 2.05 -3.96
C TYR A 110 -10.73 0.61 -3.44
N PHE A 111 -9.75 0.13 -2.68
CA PHE A 111 -9.80 -1.21 -2.10
C PHE A 111 -11.04 -1.42 -1.24
N ARG A 112 -11.40 -0.43 -0.42
CA ARG A 112 -12.58 -0.49 0.46
C ARG A 112 -13.89 -0.51 -0.32
N ASP A 113 -14.03 0.38 -1.27
CA ASP A 113 -15.27 0.51 -2.07
C ASP A 113 -15.48 -0.71 -2.96
N VAL A 114 -14.42 -1.23 -3.58
CA VAL A 114 -14.50 -2.44 -4.39
C VAL A 114 -14.78 -3.66 -3.51
N ALA A 115 -14.17 -3.75 -2.33
CA ALA A 115 -14.47 -4.84 -1.39
C ALA A 115 -15.94 -4.84 -0.96
N VAL A 116 -16.50 -3.67 -0.65
CA VAL A 116 -17.93 -3.53 -0.33
C VAL A 116 -18.80 -3.92 -1.53
N ALA A 117 -18.46 -3.47 -2.73
CA ALA A 117 -19.20 -3.79 -3.94
C ALA A 117 -19.15 -5.28 -4.28
N LEU A 118 -18.01 -5.93 -4.12
CA LEU A 118 -17.86 -7.36 -4.39
C LEU A 118 -18.52 -8.25 -3.33
N GLY A 119 -18.63 -7.79 -2.09
CA GLY A 119 -19.00 -8.60 -0.95
C GLY A 119 -17.85 -9.43 -0.40
N GLU A 120 -18.01 -9.95 0.81
CA GLU A 120 -16.91 -10.56 1.59
C GLU A 120 -16.20 -11.70 0.85
N GLN A 121 -16.96 -12.62 0.25
CA GLN A 121 -16.40 -13.81 -0.41
C GLN A 121 -15.55 -13.46 -1.63
N ASP A 122 -16.07 -12.60 -2.52
CA ASP A 122 -15.35 -12.17 -3.73
C ASP A 122 -14.19 -11.25 -3.36
N ALA A 123 -14.37 -10.36 -2.38
CA ALA A 123 -13.30 -9.49 -1.90
C ALA A 123 -12.12 -10.31 -1.35
N ALA A 124 -12.37 -11.33 -0.54
CA ALA A 124 -11.31 -12.22 -0.02
C ALA A 124 -10.58 -13.00 -1.12
N ARG A 125 -11.23 -13.24 -2.25
CA ARG A 125 -10.63 -13.94 -3.39
C ARG A 125 -9.75 -13.04 -4.25
N PHE A 126 -10.15 -11.78 -4.43
CA PHE A 126 -9.56 -10.91 -5.45
C PHE A 126 -8.70 -9.78 -4.90
N LEU A 127 -8.90 -9.39 -3.65
CA LEU A 127 -8.25 -8.22 -3.07
C LEU A 127 -7.38 -8.59 -1.86
N PRO A 128 -6.22 -7.96 -1.70
CA PRO A 128 -5.48 -8.05 -0.45
C PRO A 128 -6.27 -7.36 0.67
N ARG A 129 -6.18 -7.88 1.87
CA ARG A 129 -6.77 -7.26 3.06
C ARG A 129 -6.00 -6.02 3.44
N ILE A 130 -6.69 -4.89 3.57
CA ILE A 130 -6.12 -3.67 4.16
C ILE A 130 -6.25 -3.75 5.67
N TYR A 131 -5.13 -3.76 6.38
CA TYR A 131 -5.11 -3.84 7.84
C TYR A 131 -5.17 -2.47 8.50
N HIS A 132 -4.47 -1.49 7.95
CA HIS A 132 -4.37 -0.17 8.55
C HIS A 132 -4.08 0.90 7.51
N PHE A 133 -4.59 2.12 7.74
CA PHE A 133 -4.24 3.31 6.98
C PHE A 133 -4.07 4.50 7.92
N ASP A 134 -2.88 5.09 7.90
CA ASP A 134 -2.56 6.34 8.58
C ASP A 134 -2.57 7.50 7.56
N LEU A 135 -3.61 8.31 7.65
CA LEU A 135 -3.79 9.45 6.75
C LEU A 135 -2.69 10.52 6.95
N ALA A 136 -2.24 10.75 8.19
CA ALA A 136 -1.24 11.78 8.49
C ALA A 136 0.12 11.48 7.87
N SER A 137 0.56 10.21 7.95
CA SER A 137 1.81 9.74 7.35
C SER A 137 1.66 9.26 5.93
N THR A 138 0.42 9.17 5.42
CA THR A 138 0.07 8.59 4.11
C THR A 138 0.66 7.20 3.89
N ILE A 139 0.54 6.36 4.92
CA ILE A 139 1.03 4.98 4.93
C ILE A 139 -0.15 4.05 5.09
N PHE A 140 -0.21 2.99 4.29
CA PHE A 140 -1.09 1.88 4.60
C PHE A 140 -0.34 0.55 4.72
N ILE A 141 -0.93 -0.35 5.51
CA ILE A 141 -0.47 -1.71 5.73
C ILE A 141 -1.52 -2.65 5.15
N MET A 142 -1.07 -3.58 4.33
CA MET A 142 -1.93 -4.60 3.77
C MET A 142 -1.30 -6.00 3.86
N GLU A 143 -2.09 -6.98 3.54
CA GLU A 143 -1.67 -8.36 3.36
C GLU A 143 -0.53 -8.45 2.35
N PHE A 144 0.51 -9.21 2.69
CA PHE A 144 1.52 -9.59 1.73
C PHE A 144 1.04 -10.84 0.99
N LEU A 145 0.96 -10.76 -0.33
CA LEU A 145 0.54 -11.86 -1.17
C LEU A 145 1.71 -12.80 -1.42
N ASP A 146 1.91 -13.74 -0.50
CA ASP A 146 2.97 -14.75 -0.60
C ASP A 146 2.55 -15.88 -1.56
N GLY A 147 3.49 -16.36 -2.37
CA GLY A 147 3.22 -17.43 -3.35
C GLY A 147 2.54 -16.98 -4.64
N PHE A 148 2.32 -15.68 -4.83
CA PHE A 148 1.82 -15.13 -6.09
C PHE A 148 2.97 -14.82 -7.05
N GLU A 149 2.76 -15.10 -8.32
CA GLU A 149 3.69 -14.69 -9.39
C GLU A 149 3.29 -13.32 -9.94
N VAL A 150 4.31 -12.53 -10.32
CA VAL A 150 4.09 -11.24 -10.99
C VAL A 150 3.62 -11.52 -12.42
N ALA A 151 2.44 -11.02 -12.79
CA ALA A 151 1.86 -11.25 -14.12
C ALA A 151 2.78 -10.77 -15.24
N PHE A 152 3.50 -9.66 -15.03
CA PHE A 152 4.47 -9.15 -15.99
C PHE A 152 5.59 -10.17 -16.27
N ASP A 153 6.20 -10.74 -15.24
CA ASP A 153 7.28 -11.71 -15.38
C ASP A 153 6.79 -13.00 -16.07
N THR A 154 5.59 -13.45 -15.70
CA THR A 154 5.01 -14.66 -16.29
C THR A 154 4.66 -14.46 -17.76
N LEU A 155 4.06 -13.31 -18.10
CA LEU A 155 3.60 -13.02 -19.46
C LEU A 155 4.75 -12.63 -20.38
N PHE A 156 5.61 -11.68 -19.96
CA PHE A 156 6.61 -11.07 -20.84
C PHE A 156 7.97 -11.78 -20.77
N SER A 157 8.40 -12.24 -19.59
CA SER A 157 9.71 -12.88 -19.43
C SER A 157 9.68 -14.37 -19.75
N ARG A 158 8.57 -15.06 -19.47
CA ARG A 158 8.43 -16.50 -19.68
C ARG A 158 7.55 -16.87 -20.86
N GLY A 159 6.91 -15.89 -21.53
CA GLY A 159 6.01 -16.10 -22.65
C GLY A 159 4.80 -16.99 -22.31
N ARG A 160 4.43 -17.08 -21.04
CA ARG A 160 3.32 -17.92 -20.58
C ARG A 160 2.08 -17.09 -20.31
N VAL A 161 0.96 -17.51 -20.88
CA VAL A 161 -0.36 -16.97 -20.56
C VAL A 161 -1.13 -18.04 -19.81
N SER A 162 -1.48 -17.78 -18.56
CA SER A 162 -2.41 -18.62 -17.83
C SER A 162 -3.83 -18.27 -18.22
N LYS A 163 -4.54 -19.27 -18.77
CA LYS A 163 -5.97 -19.14 -19.06
C LYS A 163 -6.77 -18.83 -17.79
N GLU A 164 -6.41 -19.46 -16.68
CA GLU A 164 -7.05 -19.29 -15.38
C GLU A 164 -6.84 -17.88 -14.85
N ALA A 165 -5.65 -17.32 -14.99
CA ALA A 165 -5.36 -15.92 -14.61
C ALA A 165 -6.16 -14.93 -15.48
N ALA A 166 -6.27 -15.17 -16.78
CA ALA A 166 -7.06 -14.33 -17.67
C ALA A 166 -8.55 -14.38 -17.33
N ILE A 167 -9.08 -15.57 -17.04
CA ILE A 167 -10.48 -15.75 -16.59
C ILE A 167 -10.69 -15.03 -15.25
N GLY A 168 -9.79 -15.24 -14.27
CA GLY A 168 -9.89 -14.61 -12.95
C GLY A 168 -9.85 -13.08 -13.02
N LEU A 169 -8.97 -12.52 -13.85
CA LEU A 169 -8.90 -11.08 -14.08
C LEU A 169 -10.18 -10.54 -14.74
N GLY A 170 -10.68 -11.22 -15.76
CA GLY A 170 -11.92 -10.88 -16.44
C GLY A 170 -13.13 -10.95 -15.50
N GLU A 171 -13.18 -11.96 -14.66
CA GLU A 171 -14.21 -12.12 -13.63
C GLU A 171 -14.16 -10.98 -12.60
N PHE A 172 -12.98 -10.66 -12.07
CA PHE A 172 -12.79 -9.54 -11.16
C PHE A 172 -13.26 -8.22 -11.78
N MET A 173 -12.74 -7.89 -12.98
CA MET A 173 -13.08 -6.66 -13.69
C MET A 173 -14.58 -6.57 -13.99
N GLY A 174 -15.15 -7.65 -14.51
CA GLY A 174 -16.58 -7.70 -14.84
C GLY A 174 -17.46 -7.49 -13.61
N ARG A 175 -17.17 -8.16 -12.50
CA ARG A 175 -17.92 -8.00 -11.25
C ARG A 175 -17.73 -6.62 -10.63
N ALA A 176 -16.51 -6.12 -10.56
CA ALA A 176 -16.23 -4.80 -10.01
C ALA A 176 -16.93 -3.71 -10.83
N HIS A 177 -16.78 -3.72 -12.15
CA HIS A 177 -17.42 -2.74 -13.02
C HIS A 177 -18.96 -2.80 -12.98
N ALA A 178 -19.53 -4.00 -13.04
CA ALA A 178 -21.00 -4.14 -13.01
C ALA A 178 -21.62 -3.63 -11.71
N ARG A 179 -20.91 -3.78 -10.59
CA ARG A 179 -21.41 -3.38 -9.26
C ARG A 179 -21.06 -1.93 -8.88
N THR A 180 -20.11 -1.31 -9.58
CA THR A 180 -19.74 0.10 -9.38
C THR A 180 -20.21 1.01 -10.52
N LEU A 181 -20.92 0.45 -11.53
CA LEU A 181 -21.43 1.20 -12.66
C LEU A 181 -22.38 2.31 -12.19
N ASP A 182 -22.07 3.53 -12.62
CA ASP A 182 -22.98 4.66 -12.44
C ASP A 182 -24.24 4.47 -13.30
N ARG A 183 -25.37 4.34 -12.65
CA ARG A 183 -26.70 4.27 -13.30
C ARG A 183 -27.47 5.58 -13.16
N GLY A 184 -26.75 6.71 -13.08
CA GLY A 184 -27.32 8.04 -12.90
C GLY A 184 -27.60 8.42 -11.45
N GLN A 185 -27.05 7.68 -10.49
CA GLN A 185 -27.17 7.99 -9.07
C GLN A 185 -26.31 9.19 -8.71
N PRO A 186 -26.85 10.21 -7.99
CA PRO A 186 -26.05 11.37 -7.57
C PRO A 186 -24.80 10.99 -6.76
N GLU A 187 -24.91 9.94 -5.93
CA GLU A 187 -23.83 9.42 -5.09
C GLU A 187 -22.69 8.83 -5.93
N ALA A 188 -22.98 8.23 -7.08
CA ALA A 188 -21.96 7.69 -7.96
C ALA A 188 -21.12 8.82 -8.59
N LYS A 189 -21.74 9.93 -8.97
CA LYS A 189 -21.03 11.12 -9.47
C LYS A 189 -20.16 11.75 -8.39
N ALA A 190 -20.68 11.92 -7.17
CA ALA A 190 -19.90 12.43 -6.03
C ALA A 190 -18.68 11.54 -5.76
N ARG A 191 -18.86 10.22 -5.78
CA ARG A 191 -17.78 9.24 -5.61
C ARG A 191 -16.74 9.31 -6.73
N ALA A 192 -17.14 9.48 -7.98
CA ALA A 192 -16.22 9.66 -9.10
C ALA A 192 -15.32 10.90 -8.92
N VAL A 193 -15.86 11.98 -8.37
CA VAL A 193 -15.08 13.20 -8.05
C VAL A 193 -14.03 12.91 -6.96
N GLU A 194 -14.34 12.10 -5.94
CA GLU A 194 -13.40 11.73 -4.89
C GLU A 194 -12.19 10.96 -5.41
N TYR A 195 -12.34 10.20 -6.51
CA TYR A 195 -11.24 9.49 -7.17
C TYR A 195 -10.40 10.35 -8.11
N TRP A 196 -10.86 11.56 -8.42
CA TRP A 196 -10.12 12.43 -9.31
C TRP A 196 -8.75 12.82 -8.73
N ASN A 197 -7.71 12.45 -9.43
CA ASN A 197 -6.32 12.71 -9.07
C ASN A 197 -5.65 13.51 -10.18
N ALA A 198 -5.83 14.84 -10.14
CA ALA A 198 -5.38 15.73 -11.20
C ALA A 198 -3.87 15.66 -11.45
N SER A 199 -3.06 15.65 -10.37
CA SER A 199 -1.61 15.66 -10.47
C SER A 199 -1.07 14.35 -11.10
N LEU A 200 -1.57 13.19 -10.66
CA LEU A 200 -1.17 11.91 -11.27
C LEU A 200 -1.67 11.79 -12.71
N ARG A 201 -2.87 12.31 -12.98
CA ARG A 201 -3.44 12.30 -14.33
C ARG A 201 -2.61 13.16 -15.29
N ALA A 202 -2.17 14.33 -14.86
CA ALA A 202 -1.29 15.18 -15.67
C ALA A 202 0.02 14.46 -16.03
N ILE A 203 0.67 13.82 -15.05
CA ILE A 203 1.89 13.02 -15.27
C ILE A 203 1.62 11.88 -16.27
N GLN A 204 0.51 11.16 -16.13
CA GLN A 204 0.16 10.08 -17.05
C GLN A 204 -0.06 10.60 -18.48
N LEU A 205 -0.79 11.72 -18.65
CA LEU A 205 -1.03 12.32 -19.95
C LEU A 205 0.29 12.76 -20.59
N GLU A 206 1.15 13.40 -19.86
CA GLU A 206 2.44 13.86 -20.35
C GLU A 206 3.34 12.69 -20.75
N HIS A 207 3.58 11.75 -19.84
CA HIS A 207 4.57 10.68 -20.08
C HIS A 207 4.07 9.54 -20.97
N VAL A 208 2.76 9.30 -21.04
CA VAL A 208 2.21 8.19 -21.84
C VAL A 208 1.77 8.67 -23.23
N TYR A 209 1.23 9.89 -23.33
CA TYR A 209 0.59 10.36 -24.57
C TYR A 209 1.30 11.54 -25.26
N THR A 210 2.21 12.23 -24.58
CA THR A 210 2.91 13.39 -25.14
C THR A 210 4.39 13.07 -25.39
N VAL A 211 5.15 12.86 -24.33
CA VAL A 211 6.61 12.67 -24.40
C VAL A 211 7.02 11.49 -25.29
N CYS A 212 6.23 10.42 -25.32
CA CYS A 212 6.52 9.25 -26.16
C CYS A 212 6.42 9.54 -27.66
N PHE A 213 5.71 10.59 -28.04
CA PHE A 213 5.49 10.95 -29.45
C PHE A 213 6.25 12.21 -29.87
N ASP A 214 6.73 13.03 -28.91
CA ASP A 214 7.47 14.27 -29.20
C ASP A 214 8.98 14.04 -29.46
N GLN A 215 9.45 12.79 -29.43
CA GLN A 215 10.85 12.43 -29.67
C GLN A 215 11.12 12.01 -31.13
N ALA A 216 10.24 12.38 -32.05
CA ALA A 216 10.39 12.09 -33.49
C ALA A 216 11.05 13.25 -34.25
#